data_66def913dbf7b9417063eddc8cec8099
#
_entry.id   66def913dbf7b9417063eddc8cec8099
#
_cell.length_a   1.000
_cell.length_b   1.000
_cell.length_c   1.000
_cell.angle_alpha   90.00
_cell.angle_beta   90.00
_cell.angle_gamma   90.00
#
_symmetry.space_group_name_H-M   'P 1'
#
loop_
_entity.id
_entity.type
_entity.pdbx_description
1 polymer ?
#
loop_
_entity_poly.entity_id
_entity_poly.type
_entity_poly.pdbx_seq_one_letter_code
_entity_poly.pdbx_strand_id
1 'polypeptide(L)'
;NGRVYAFEPQRLMFQTLLGNAALNSLTNIYGFQKALSNAPGKLLVPLQDCEKEVNWGGLALGSCSEGEEVEVITIDSLKLSACDFIKVDVEGMELPVLQGAAENLRKYRPILYVENDRAEKSQELVEWIKQQGYDLYWHKPTMYNPNNYEGVKENIFTIKQQTEKGWIESNYISLNMLCLPIEAGIAMEGFEKVQ
;
A
#
# COMPACT_ATOMS: atom_id res chain seq x y z
N ASN A 1 -17.45 -13.74 0.41
CA ASN A 1 -16.63 -14.95 0.64
C ASN A 1 -15.32 -14.94 -0.18
N GLY A 2 -14.64 -13.77 -0.26
CA GLY A 2 -13.35 -13.64 -0.90
C GLY A 2 -12.20 -14.21 -0.06
N ARG A 3 -11.05 -14.47 -0.70
CA ARG A 3 -9.79 -14.79 -0.04
C ARG A 3 -8.90 -13.55 -0.05
N VAL A 4 -8.16 -13.34 1.04
CA VAL A 4 -7.16 -12.29 1.14
C VAL A 4 -5.78 -12.92 1.28
N TYR A 5 -4.87 -12.56 0.40
CA TYR A 5 -3.46 -12.92 0.49
C TYR A 5 -2.71 -11.68 1.00
N ALA A 6 -2.16 -11.76 2.21
CA ALA A 6 -1.47 -10.67 2.87
C ALA A 6 0.03 -10.96 2.96
N PHE A 7 0.84 -9.99 2.57
CA PHE A 7 2.30 -10.09 2.56
C PHE A 7 2.87 -9.02 3.46
N GLU A 8 3.67 -9.42 4.43
CA GLU A 8 4.33 -8.52 5.37
C GLU A 8 5.74 -9.08 5.66
N PRO A 9 6.79 -8.41 5.21
CA PRO A 9 8.16 -8.90 5.40
C PRO A 9 8.65 -8.78 6.84
N GLN A 10 8.19 -7.80 7.61
CA GLN A 10 8.61 -7.60 8.99
C GLN A 10 7.98 -8.66 9.91
N ARG A 11 8.78 -9.51 10.52
CA ARG A 11 8.30 -10.64 11.32
C ARG A 11 7.29 -10.26 12.40
N LEU A 12 7.56 -9.22 13.18
CA LEU A 12 6.66 -8.80 14.25
C LEU A 12 5.32 -8.27 13.70
N MET A 13 5.36 -7.48 12.62
CA MET A 13 4.15 -6.98 11.96
C MET A 13 3.34 -8.13 11.33
N PHE A 14 4.02 -9.08 10.71
CA PHE A 14 3.39 -10.30 10.19
C PHE A 14 2.69 -11.11 11.29
N GLN A 15 3.36 -11.32 12.45
CA GLN A 15 2.77 -12.01 13.59
C GLN A 15 1.56 -11.23 14.15
N THR A 16 1.66 -9.91 14.24
CA THR A 16 0.57 -9.04 14.70
C THR A 16 -0.64 -9.12 13.76
N LEU A 17 -0.40 -9.07 12.44
CA LEU A 17 -1.45 -9.21 11.43
C LEU A 17 -2.19 -10.54 11.59
N LEU A 18 -1.49 -11.65 11.68
CA LEU A 18 -2.10 -12.96 11.85
C LEU A 18 -2.76 -13.12 13.22
N GLY A 19 -2.17 -12.56 14.27
CA GLY A 19 -2.78 -12.52 15.60
C GLY A 19 -4.12 -11.79 15.58
N ASN A 20 -4.18 -10.62 14.95
CA ASN A 20 -5.41 -9.87 14.78
C ASN A 20 -6.46 -10.64 13.94
N ALA A 21 -6.03 -11.28 12.86
CA ALA A 21 -6.92 -12.11 12.05
C ALA A 21 -7.53 -13.26 12.88
N ALA A 22 -6.72 -13.96 13.68
CA ALA A 22 -7.16 -15.05 14.54
C ALA A 22 -8.13 -14.58 15.64
N LEU A 23 -7.79 -13.48 16.33
CA LEU A 23 -8.63 -12.90 17.39
C LEU A 23 -10.00 -12.45 16.88
N ASN A 24 -10.08 -12.05 15.61
CA ASN A 24 -11.34 -11.64 14.96
C ASN A 24 -12.00 -12.77 14.15
N SER A 25 -11.52 -14.01 14.25
CA SER A 25 -12.05 -15.18 13.53
C SER A 25 -12.10 -15.00 12.02
N LEU A 26 -11.13 -14.29 11.43
CA LEU A 26 -11.03 -14.05 9.99
C LEU A 26 -10.32 -15.24 9.32
N THR A 27 -11.09 -16.25 8.95
CA THR A 27 -10.57 -17.53 8.42
C THR A 27 -10.19 -17.48 6.93
N ASN A 28 -10.47 -16.39 6.26
CA ASN A 28 -10.22 -16.19 4.82
C ASN A 28 -8.94 -15.38 4.54
N ILE A 29 -8.14 -15.06 5.55
CA ILE A 29 -6.85 -14.38 5.41
C ILE A 29 -5.71 -15.40 5.41
N TYR A 30 -4.90 -15.34 4.36
CA TYR A 30 -3.69 -16.15 4.19
C TYR A 30 -2.48 -15.21 4.23
N GLY A 31 -1.73 -15.26 5.32
CA GLY A 31 -0.56 -14.41 5.52
C GLY A 31 0.74 -15.10 5.11
N PHE A 32 1.67 -14.30 4.58
CA PHE A 32 2.99 -14.74 4.16
C PHE A 32 4.04 -13.75 4.66
N GLN A 33 5.04 -14.25 5.39
CA GLN A 33 6.21 -13.44 5.76
C GLN A 33 7.16 -13.36 4.56
N LYS A 34 6.79 -12.56 3.58
CA LYS A 34 7.53 -12.36 2.32
C LYS A 34 7.41 -10.92 1.87
N ALA A 35 8.42 -10.48 1.13
CA ALA A 35 8.33 -9.24 0.37
C ALA A 35 7.85 -9.51 -1.06
N LEU A 36 7.27 -8.50 -1.69
CA LEU A 36 6.86 -8.52 -3.08
C LEU A 36 7.74 -7.58 -3.90
N SER A 37 8.08 -7.98 -5.14
CA SER A 37 8.81 -7.15 -6.10
C SER A 37 8.58 -7.64 -7.53
N ASN A 38 9.31 -7.08 -8.51
CA ASN A 38 9.25 -7.48 -9.92
C ASN A 38 10.07 -8.74 -10.27
N ALA A 39 10.91 -9.22 -9.35
CA ALA A 39 11.70 -10.43 -9.51
C ALA A 39 11.85 -11.17 -8.17
N PRO A 40 11.97 -12.50 -8.21
CA PRO A 40 12.27 -13.27 -7.01
C PRO A 40 13.67 -12.99 -6.49
N GLY A 41 13.85 -13.08 -5.17
CA GLY A 41 15.14 -12.83 -4.54
C GLY A 41 15.06 -12.91 -3.03
N LYS A 42 15.96 -12.19 -2.39
CA LYS A 42 16.03 -12.04 -0.94
C LYS A 42 16.26 -10.59 -0.57
N LEU A 43 15.74 -10.20 0.56
CA LEU A 43 15.81 -8.84 1.09
C LEU A 43 16.15 -8.90 2.57
N LEU A 44 17.03 -8.00 3.03
CA LEU A 44 17.26 -7.80 4.46
C LEU A 44 16.23 -6.81 5.01
N VAL A 45 15.50 -7.25 6.03
CA VAL A 45 14.54 -6.42 6.78
C VAL A 45 15.20 -6.03 8.09
N PRO A 46 15.38 -4.74 8.38
CA PRO A 46 16.00 -4.31 9.64
C PRO A 46 15.26 -4.85 10.85
N LEU A 47 15.99 -5.33 11.85
CA LEU A 47 15.40 -5.65 13.14
C LEU A 47 15.08 -4.34 13.87
N GLN A 48 13.82 -4.15 14.19
CA GLN A 48 13.40 -2.99 14.95
C GLN A 48 13.47 -3.28 16.45
N ASP A 49 13.96 -2.30 17.19
CA ASP A 49 14.03 -2.33 18.64
C ASP A 49 12.67 -1.97 19.22
N CYS A 50 11.97 -2.95 19.81
CA CYS A 50 10.64 -2.75 20.39
C CYS A 50 10.61 -1.79 21.58
N GLU A 51 11.77 -1.44 22.14
CA GLU A 51 11.90 -0.50 23.26
C GLU A 51 11.97 0.96 22.79
N LYS A 52 12.11 1.20 21.47
CA LYS A 52 12.17 2.53 20.88
C LYS A 52 10.86 2.91 20.21
N GLU A 53 10.51 4.18 20.29
CA GLU A 53 9.46 4.76 19.46
C GLU A 53 9.93 4.79 18.01
N VAL A 54 9.38 3.90 17.19
CA VAL A 54 9.69 3.80 15.76
C VAL A 54 8.41 3.73 14.95
N ASN A 55 8.43 4.28 13.74
CA ASN A 55 7.34 4.09 12.80
C ASN A 55 7.44 2.69 12.17
N TRP A 56 6.68 1.75 12.72
CA TRP A 56 6.66 0.34 12.27
C TRP A 56 6.13 0.16 10.85
N GLY A 57 5.26 1.06 10.39
CA GLY A 57 4.66 1.00 9.06
C GLY A 57 5.46 1.70 7.97
N GLY A 58 6.37 2.61 8.33
CA GLY A 58 7.09 3.49 7.39
C GLY A 58 8.55 3.05 7.11
N LEU A 59 8.84 1.74 7.11
CA LEU A 59 10.20 1.25 6.94
C LEU A 59 10.53 0.98 5.46
N ALA A 60 11.35 1.84 4.85
CA ALA A 60 11.88 1.58 3.51
C ALA A 60 12.84 0.38 3.55
N LEU A 61 12.55 -0.65 2.74
CA LEU A 61 13.31 -1.87 2.70
C LEU A 61 14.53 -1.76 1.75
N GLY A 62 15.60 -2.53 2.05
CA GLY A 62 16.74 -2.70 1.15
C GLY A 62 17.95 -1.80 1.40
N SER A 63 17.96 -0.97 2.45
CA SER A 63 19.08 -0.05 2.78
C SER A 63 19.86 -0.46 4.03
N CYS A 64 19.60 -1.62 4.65
CA CYS A 64 20.27 -2.07 5.86
C CYS A 64 21.37 -3.09 5.54
N SER A 65 22.44 -3.05 6.34
CA SER A 65 23.55 -4.04 6.30
C SER A 65 23.32 -5.21 7.27
N GLU A 66 22.38 -5.10 8.19
CA GLU A 66 22.03 -6.10 9.19
C GLU A 66 20.51 -6.21 9.30
N GLY A 67 20.01 -7.45 9.44
CA GLY A 67 18.58 -7.69 9.54
C GLY A 67 18.20 -9.15 9.37
N GLU A 68 16.90 -9.39 9.31
CA GLU A 68 16.34 -10.70 8.99
C GLU A 68 16.22 -10.87 7.47
N GLU A 69 16.76 -11.95 6.94
CA GLU A 69 16.61 -12.27 5.52
C GLU A 69 15.21 -12.79 5.22
N VAL A 70 14.51 -12.15 4.29
CA VAL A 70 13.15 -12.49 3.88
C VAL A 70 13.13 -12.80 2.39
N GLU A 71 12.38 -13.82 2.01
CA GLU A 71 12.16 -14.19 0.61
C GLU A 71 11.35 -13.11 -0.12
N VAL A 72 11.80 -12.77 -1.32
CA VAL A 72 11.08 -11.89 -2.25
C VAL A 72 10.45 -12.72 -3.35
N ILE A 73 9.17 -12.51 -3.61
CA ILE A 73 8.44 -13.17 -4.70
C ILE A 73 7.71 -12.14 -5.57
N THR A 74 7.17 -12.57 -6.70
CA THR A 74 6.27 -11.76 -7.53
C THR A 74 4.81 -12.17 -7.29
N ILE A 75 3.86 -11.25 -7.49
CA ILE A 75 2.42 -11.58 -7.43
C ILE A 75 2.08 -12.61 -8.50
N ASP A 76 2.69 -12.53 -9.68
CA ASP A 76 2.46 -13.47 -10.78
C ASP A 76 2.90 -14.90 -10.43
N SER A 77 3.90 -15.07 -9.57
CA SER A 77 4.36 -16.39 -9.11
C SER A 77 3.33 -17.15 -8.26
N LEU A 78 2.33 -16.47 -7.71
CA LEU A 78 1.25 -17.06 -6.93
C LEU A 78 0.29 -17.89 -7.78
N LYS A 79 0.28 -17.70 -9.11
CA LYS A 79 -0.61 -18.40 -10.07
C LYS A 79 -2.07 -18.37 -9.65
N LEU A 80 -2.56 -17.19 -9.29
CA LEU A 80 -3.91 -16.98 -8.81
C LEU A 80 -4.94 -17.44 -9.87
N SER A 81 -6.06 -17.98 -9.39
CA SER A 81 -7.21 -18.32 -10.25
C SER A 81 -8.15 -17.13 -10.49
N ALA A 82 -8.09 -16.11 -9.63
CA ALA A 82 -8.82 -14.86 -9.72
C ALA A 82 -8.06 -13.77 -8.94
N CYS A 83 -8.26 -12.52 -9.32
CA CYS A 83 -7.72 -11.36 -8.61
C CYS A 83 -8.65 -10.18 -8.88
N ASP A 84 -9.40 -9.76 -7.87
CA ASP A 84 -10.41 -8.69 -7.99
C ASP A 84 -9.89 -7.35 -7.49
N PHE A 85 -8.94 -7.38 -6.55
CA PHE A 85 -8.42 -6.19 -5.87
C PHE A 85 -6.97 -6.39 -5.43
N ILE A 86 -6.14 -5.36 -5.60
CA ILE A 86 -4.76 -5.32 -5.09
C ILE A 86 -4.56 -4.00 -4.33
N LYS A 87 -4.24 -4.09 -3.03
CA LYS A 87 -3.71 -2.96 -2.26
C LYS A 87 -2.18 -3.05 -2.25
N VAL A 88 -1.53 -1.94 -2.58
CA VAL A 88 -0.06 -1.81 -2.52
C VAL A 88 0.29 -0.61 -1.65
N ASP A 89 1.04 -0.87 -0.59
CA ASP A 89 1.47 0.08 0.42
C ASP A 89 2.80 -0.49 0.97
N VAL A 90 3.89 -0.15 0.32
CA VAL A 90 5.20 -0.83 0.48
C VAL A 90 6.38 0.15 0.51
N GLU A 91 6.10 1.38 0.97
CA GLU A 91 7.10 2.39 1.31
C GLU A 91 8.12 2.68 0.20
N GLY A 92 7.58 2.93 -1.01
CA GLY A 92 8.35 3.33 -2.18
C GLY A 92 8.79 2.19 -3.10
N MET A 93 8.24 0.99 -2.93
CA MET A 93 8.43 -0.15 -3.83
C MET A 93 7.16 -0.51 -4.63
N GLU A 94 6.19 0.41 -4.73
CA GLU A 94 4.88 0.19 -5.35
C GLU A 94 5.03 -0.22 -6.82
N LEU A 95 5.87 0.49 -7.58
CA LEU A 95 6.10 0.19 -8.98
C LEU A 95 6.71 -1.20 -9.21
N PRO A 96 7.81 -1.60 -8.54
CA PRO A 96 8.31 -2.97 -8.62
C PRO A 96 7.28 -4.05 -8.28
N VAL A 97 6.46 -3.83 -7.24
CA VAL A 97 5.40 -4.78 -6.86
C VAL A 97 4.36 -4.93 -7.96
N LEU A 98 3.89 -3.81 -8.55
CA LEU A 98 2.93 -3.83 -9.65
C LEU A 98 3.52 -4.45 -10.94
N GLN A 99 4.79 -4.20 -11.22
CA GLN A 99 5.50 -4.87 -12.32
C GLN A 99 5.54 -6.40 -12.13
N GLY A 100 5.70 -6.85 -10.88
CA GLY A 100 5.62 -8.28 -10.52
C GLY A 100 4.21 -8.87 -10.56
N ALA A 101 3.21 -8.06 -10.85
CA ALA A 101 1.80 -8.45 -11.03
C ALA A 101 1.31 -8.29 -12.48
N ALA A 102 2.19 -8.01 -13.44
CA ALA A 102 1.81 -7.61 -14.80
C ALA A 102 0.90 -8.62 -15.51
N GLU A 103 1.11 -9.93 -15.32
CA GLU A 103 0.23 -10.98 -15.88
C GLU A 103 -1.16 -10.96 -15.22
N ASN A 104 -1.21 -10.81 -13.89
CA ASN A 104 -2.46 -10.70 -13.14
C ASN A 104 -3.23 -9.43 -13.53
N LEU A 105 -2.56 -8.29 -13.66
CA LEU A 105 -3.17 -7.03 -14.09
C LEU A 105 -3.81 -7.18 -15.48
N ARG A 106 -3.08 -7.78 -16.42
CA ARG A 106 -3.57 -8.00 -17.78
C ARG A 106 -4.73 -9.00 -17.83
N LYS A 107 -4.66 -10.08 -17.02
CA LYS A 107 -5.62 -11.20 -17.10
C LYS A 107 -6.91 -10.92 -16.34
N TYR A 108 -6.79 -10.38 -15.13
CA TYR A 108 -7.93 -10.25 -14.21
C TYR A 108 -8.46 -8.83 -14.07
N ARG A 109 -7.68 -7.84 -14.50
CA ARG A 109 -8.08 -6.43 -14.46
C ARG A 109 -8.57 -5.98 -13.07
N PRO A 110 -7.82 -6.29 -11.98
CA PRO A 110 -8.25 -5.95 -10.63
C PRO A 110 -8.36 -4.43 -10.43
N ILE A 111 -9.19 -4.01 -9.50
CA ILE A 111 -9.11 -2.66 -8.94
C ILE A 111 -7.81 -2.56 -8.16
N LEU A 112 -7.07 -1.42 -8.33
CA LEU A 112 -5.85 -1.18 -7.57
C LEU A 112 -6.10 -0.06 -6.55
N TYR A 113 -5.53 -0.21 -5.36
CA TYR A 113 -5.43 0.84 -4.36
C TYR A 113 -3.96 0.98 -3.97
N VAL A 114 -3.33 2.05 -4.40
CA VAL A 114 -1.87 2.20 -4.37
C VAL A 114 -1.49 3.46 -3.61
N GLU A 115 -0.61 3.31 -2.61
CA GLU A 115 0.01 4.47 -1.97
C GLU A 115 0.93 5.19 -2.95
N ASN A 116 0.91 6.53 -2.93
CA ASN A 116 1.73 7.37 -3.80
C ASN A 116 2.13 8.67 -3.08
N ASP A 117 2.84 8.52 -1.98
CA ASP A 117 3.29 9.63 -1.14
C ASP A 117 4.76 10.02 -1.39
N ARG A 118 5.50 9.24 -2.19
CA ARG A 118 6.89 9.49 -2.59
C ARG A 118 6.94 10.35 -3.85
N ALA A 119 7.02 11.66 -3.68
CA ALA A 119 6.94 12.63 -4.78
C ALA A 119 7.95 12.33 -5.92
N GLU A 120 9.17 11.89 -5.57
CA GLU A 120 10.23 11.57 -6.52
C GLU A 120 9.97 10.32 -7.38
N LYS A 121 9.07 9.45 -6.94
CA LYS A 121 8.68 8.20 -7.64
C LYS A 121 7.29 8.29 -8.28
N SER A 122 6.52 9.29 -7.90
CA SER A 122 5.11 9.42 -8.26
C SER A 122 4.87 9.44 -9.76
N GLN A 123 5.67 10.22 -10.50
CA GLN A 123 5.47 10.35 -11.94
C GLN A 123 5.63 9.00 -12.66
N GLU A 124 6.71 8.26 -12.38
CA GLU A 124 6.99 6.97 -13.01
C GLU A 124 5.89 5.94 -12.68
N LEU A 125 5.45 5.90 -11.42
CA LEU A 125 4.37 5.02 -10.96
C LEU A 125 3.05 5.33 -11.69
N VAL A 126 2.65 6.60 -11.75
CA VAL A 126 1.43 7.07 -12.42
C VAL A 126 1.45 6.73 -13.91
N GLU A 127 2.54 7.06 -14.60
CA GLU A 127 2.69 6.79 -16.02
C GLU A 127 2.62 5.29 -16.32
N TRP A 128 3.28 4.47 -15.52
CA TRP A 128 3.27 3.02 -15.70
C TRP A 128 1.87 2.43 -15.52
N ILE A 129 1.13 2.84 -14.47
CA ILE A 129 -0.23 2.34 -14.23
C ILE A 129 -1.18 2.77 -15.36
N LYS A 130 -1.06 4.01 -15.85
CA LYS A 130 -1.83 4.50 -17.02
C LYS A 130 -1.55 3.68 -18.27
N GLN A 131 -0.29 3.29 -18.52
CA GLN A 131 0.08 2.42 -19.63
C GLN A 131 -0.54 1.03 -19.53
N GLN A 132 -0.88 0.56 -18.31
CA GLN A 132 -1.63 -0.68 -18.13
C GLN A 132 -3.15 -0.52 -18.39
N GLY A 133 -3.61 0.66 -18.80
CA GLY A 133 -5.02 0.90 -19.14
C GLY A 133 -5.91 1.14 -17.92
N TYR A 134 -5.44 1.91 -16.93
CA TYR A 134 -6.20 2.31 -15.76
C TYR A 134 -6.48 3.79 -15.74
N ASP A 135 -7.67 4.18 -15.28
CA ASP A 135 -8.00 5.51 -14.81
C ASP A 135 -7.65 5.63 -13.32
N LEU A 136 -6.99 6.72 -12.93
CA LEU A 136 -6.47 6.93 -11.58
C LEU A 136 -7.17 8.10 -10.91
N TYR A 137 -7.58 7.91 -9.66
CA TYR A 137 -8.25 8.92 -8.84
C TYR A 137 -7.57 9.07 -7.50
N TRP A 138 -7.32 10.30 -7.07
CA TRP A 138 -6.75 10.58 -5.77
C TRP A 138 -7.71 10.23 -4.65
N HIS A 139 -7.25 9.48 -3.67
CA HIS A 139 -7.89 9.30 -2.38
C HIS A 139 -6.96 9.80 -1.28
N LYS A 140 -7.41 10.82 -0.56
CA LYS A 140 -6.65 11.54 0.48
C LYS A 140 -7.36 11.31 1.82
N PRO A 141 -7.18 10.15 2.48
CA PRO A 141 -7.86 9.86 3.74
C PRO A 141 -7.40 10.79 4.84
N THR A 142 -8.35 11.28 5.63
CA THR A 142 -8.07 12.13 6.78
C THR A 142 -7.85 11.30 8.04
N MET A 143 -6.92 11.72 8.91
CA MET A 143 -6.74 11.08 10.22
C MET A 143 -7.92 11.33 11.15
N TYR A 144 -8.50 12.51 11.08
CA TYR A 144 -9.61 12.88 11.92
C TYR A 144 -10.92 12.38 11.36
N ASN A 145 -11.61 11.57 12.16
CA ASN A 145 -12.98 11.17 11.89
C ASN A 145 -13.91 11.99 12.81
N PRO A 146 -14.78 12.87 12.29
CA PRO A 146 -15.71 13.66 13.11
C PRO A 146 -16.73 12.79 13.87
N ASN A 147 -16.94 11.54 13.43
CA ASN A 147 -17.77 10.55 14.09
C ASN A 147 -16.93 9.52 14.87
N ASN A 148 -15.81 9.96 15.48
CA ASN A 148 -14.94 9.08 16.25
C ASN A 148 -15.64 8.58 17.54
N TYR A 149 -15.16 7.43 18.03
CA TYR A 149 -15.76 6.75 19.18
C TYR A 149 -15.77 7.60 20.46
N GLU A 150 -14.70 8.39 20.70
CA GLU A 150 -14.56 9.24 21.89
C GLU A 150 -15.36 10.56 21.80
N GLY A 151 -15.98 10.85 20.65
CA GLY A 151 -16.74 12.07 20.41
C GLY A 151 -15.89 13.36 20.43
N VAL A 152 -14.57 13.24 20.24
CA VAL A 152 -13.64 14.39 20.16
C VAL A 152 -13.99 15.23 18.93
N LYS A 153 -14.27 16.51 19.15
CA LYS A 153 -14.70 17.45 18.10
C LYS A 153 -13.55 18.23 17.49
N GLU A 154 -12.41 18.27 18.15
CA GLU A 154 -11.23 18.99 17.70
C GLU A 154 -10.34 18.09 16.83
N ASN A 155 -10.01 18.57 15.63
CA ASN A 155 -9.02 17.90 14.78
C ASN A 155 -7.60 18.25 15.24
N ILE A 156 -6.97 17.34 15.97
CA ILE A 156 -5.58 17.49 16.43
C ILE A 156 -4.55 16.96 15.42
N PHE A 157 -4.99 16.35 14.31
CA PHE A 157 -4.13 15.71 13.31
C PHE A 157 -3.84 16.64 12.11
N THR A 158 -3.56 17.89 12.38
CA THR A 158 -3.16 18.82 11.31
C THR A 158 -1.67 18.71 11.07
N ILE A 159 -1.26 18.33 9.87
CA ILE A 159 0.12 18.31 9.44
C ILE A 159 0.46 19.64 8.76
N LYS A 160 1.48 20.33 9.24
CA LYS A 160 2.02 21.54 8.63
C LYS A 160 3.19 21.18 7.73
N GLN A 161 3.06 21.46 6.45
CA GLN A 161 4.14 21.24 5.47
C GLN A 161 4.63 22.57 4.92
N GLN A 162 5.94 22.76 4.91
CA GLN A 162 6.55 23.92 4.28
C GLN A 162 6.70 23.65 2.77
N THR A 163 6.15 24.56 1.96
CA THR A 163 6.30 24.54 0.51
C THR A 163 7.01 25.80 0.04
N GLU A 164 7.41 25.86 -1.23
CA GLU A 164 7.97 27.07 -1.84
C GLU A 164 7.03 28.28 -1.77
N LYS A 165 5.72 28.05 -1.63
CA LYS A 165 4.68 29.11 -1.52
C LYS A 165 4.29 29.43 -0.08
N GLY A 166 4.97 28.83 0.91
CA GLY A 166 4.68 29.00 2.34
C GLY A 166 4.20 27.73 3.03
N TRP A 167 3.64 27.88 4.22
CA TRP A 167 3.10 26.76 4.99
C TRP A 167 1.72 26.40 4.47
N ILE A 168 1.50 25.11 4.22
CA ILE A 168 0.17 24.53 4.00
C ILE A 168 -0.19 23.60 5.14
N GLU A 169 -1.43 23.62 5.54
CA GLU A 169 -1.98 22.66 6.49
C GLU A 169 -2.72 21.57 5.72
N SER A 170 -2.37 20.32 5.97
CA SER A 170 -3.10 19.17 5.45
C SER A 170 -3.60 18.31 6.61
N ASN A 171 -4.75 17.68 6.41
CA ASN A 171 -5.36 16.78 7.38
C ASN A 171 -5.45 15.33 6.85
N TYR A 172 -4.77 15.04 5.73
CA TYR A 172 -4.71 13.68 5.19
C TYR A 172 -3.42 12.97 5.66
N ILE A 173 -3.53 11.64 5.82
CA ILE A 173 -2.45 10.79 6.35
C ILE A 173 -1.46 10.44 5.23
N SER A 174 -1.99 10.02 4.09
CA SER A 174 -1.22 9.55 2.94
C SER A 174 -1.91 9.94 1.64
N LEU A 175 -1.17 9.93 0.56
CA LEU A 175 -1.71 10.07 -0.79
C LEU A 175 -1.89 8.67 -1.37
N ASN A 176 -3.13 8.30 -1.63
CA ASN A 176 -3.44 7.03 -2.27
C ASN A 176 -4.10 7.26 -3.63
N MET A 177 -3.95 6.30 -4.53
CA MET A 177 -4.63 6.26 -5.80
C MET A 177 -5.57 5.07 -5.85
N LEU A 178 -6.85 5.33 -6.18
CA LEU A 178 -7.78 4.31 -6.62
C LEU A 178 -7.66 4.20 -8.13
N CYS A 179 -7.25 3.04 -8.63
CA CYS A 179 -7.03 2.82 -10.06
C CYS A 179 -8.07 1.83 -10.58
N LEU A 180 -8.84 2.25 -11.57
CA LEU A 180 -9.94 1.49 -12.14
C LEU A 180 -9.60 1.11 -13.59
N PRO A 181 -9.84 -0.14 -14.03
CA PRO A 181 -9.68 -0.50 -15.43
C PRO A 181 -10.55 0.40 -16.34
N ILE A 182 -9.98 0.95 -17.39
CA ILE A 182 -10.68 1.90 -18.29
C ILE A 182 -11.93 1.24 -18.88
N GLU A 183 -11.87 -0.04 -19.24
CA GLU A 183 -12.97 -0.81 -19.80
C GLU A 183 -14.13 -1.04 -18.82
N ALA A 184 -13.93 -0.84 -17.52
CA ALA A 184 -15.02 -0.90 -16.55
C ALA A 184 -16.02 0.25 -16.71
N GLY A 185 -15.61 1.35 -17.36
CA GLY A 185 -16.47 2.50 -17.64
C GLY A 185 -16.97 3.22 -16.39
N ILE A 186 -16.25 3.09 -15.27
CA ILE A 186 -16.64 3.66 -13.98
C ILE A 186 -15.99 5.04 -13.84
N ALA A 187 -16.82 6.07 -13.67
CA ALA A 187 -16.36 7.40 -13.27
C ALA A 187 -16.62 7.60 -11.79
N MET A 188 -15.60 8.05 -11.06
CA MET A 188 -15.70 8.33 -9.63
C MET A 188 -16.12 9.77 -9.39
N GLU A 189 -17.40 9.97 -9.01
CA GLU A 189 -17.89 11.30 -8.62
C GLU A 189 -17.25 11.72 -7.26
N GLY A 190 -16.84 12.98 -7.20
CA GLY A 190 -16.23 13.56 -5.99
C GLY A 190 -14.75 13.26 -5.79
N PHE A 191 -14.12 12.50 -6.68
CA PHE A 191 -12.68 12.22 -6.65
C PHE A 191 -11.93 13.03 -7.73
N GLU A 192 -10.79 13.58 -7.37
CA GLU A 192 -9.89 14.25 -8.29
C GLU A 192 -9.15 13.21 -9.16
N LYS A 193 -9.22 13.37 -10.49
CA LYS A 193 -8.48 12.49 -11.40
C LYS A 193 -6.99 12.83 -11.39
N VAL A 194 -6.13 11.81 -11.34
CA VAL A 194 -4.67 11.98 -11.41
C VAL A 194 -4.28 12.38 -12.84
N GLN A 195 -3.63 13.53 -12.97
CA GLN A 195 -3.20 14.09 -14.27
C GLN A 195 -1.93 13.41 -14.79
#